data_d71a84cff088520017873eea48c60070
#
_entry.id   d71a84cff088520017873eea48c60070
#
_cell.length_a   1.000
_cell.length_b   1.000
_cell.length_c   1.000
_cell.angle_alpha   90.00
_cell.angle_beta   90.00
_cell.angle_gamma   90.00
#
_symmetry.space_group_name_H-M   'P 1'
#
loop_
_entity.id
_entity.type
_entity.pdbx_description
1 polymer ?
#
loop_
_entity_poly.entity_id
_entity_poly.type
_entity_poly.pdbx_seq_one_letter_code
_entity_poly.pdbx_strand_id
1 'polypeptide(L)'
;MKLGIIVPYRKRPGHLRKFRESIESYLKDQDYELIVVEQNDDLPFNRGKLLNIGFQQAIRKQYDYVVFHDIDMLPIDVDYSYSDVPIHLANNFTNSKREIFKTYFGGVTLFPSD
;
A
#
# COMPACT_ATOMS: atom_id res chain seq x y z
N MET A 1 -12.24 -2.15 11.88
CA MET A 1 -11.64 -3.22 11.06
C MET A 1 -10.15 -2.98 10.87
N LYS A 2 -9.36 -4.02 10.92
CA LYS A 2 -7.92 -3.88 10.87
C LYS A 2 -7.39 -3.93 9.44
N LEU A 3 -6.57 -2.94 9.10
CA LEU A 3 -5.99 -2.75 7.78
C LEU A 3 -4.52 -3.17 7.78
N GLY A 4 -4.11 -3.94 6.77
CA GLY A 4 -2.71 -4.19 6.49
C GLY A 4 -2.28 -3.40 5.26
N ILE A 5 -1.28 -2.54 5.40
CA ILE A 5 -0.73 -1.78 4.27
C ILE A 5 0.54 -2.47 3.81
N ILE A 6 0.55 -2.99 2.59
CA ILE A 6 1.63 -3.78 2.05
C ILE A 6 2.43 -2.94 1.07
N VAL A 7 3.73 -2.75 1.37
CA VAL A 7 4.62 -1.88 0.60
C VAL A 7 5.78 -2.68 0.05
N PRO A 8 5.86 -2.90 -1.27
CA PRO A 8 7.06 -3.49 -1.86
C PRO A 8 8.21 -2.51 -1.78
N TYR A 9 9.37 -2.99 -1.37
CA TYR A 9 10.48 -2.12 -1.03
C TYR A 9 11.83 -2.70 -1.44
N ARG A 10 12.71 -1.83 -1.94
CA ARG A 10 14.14 -2.13 -2.06
C ARG A 10 14.96 -0.84 -2.06
N LYS A 11 15.85 -0.70 -1.06
CA LYS A 11 16.91 0.32 -1.00
C LYS A 11 16.45 1.76 -1.28
N ARG A 12 15.35 2.17 -0.66
CA ARG A 12 14.86 3.55 -0.75
C ARG A 12 14.58 4.12 0.64
N PRO A 13 15.62 4.24 1.50
CA PRO A 13 15.39 4.63 2.90
C PRO A 13 14.75 6.01 3.05
N GLY A 14 15.08 6.97 2.19
CA GLY A 14 14.47 8.28 2.23
C GLY A 14 12.98 8.24 1.89
N HIS A 15 12.61 7.47 0.87
CA HIS A 15 11.20 7.28 0.51
C HIS A 15 10.44 6.56 1.63
N LEU A 16 11.06 5.53 2.22
CA LEU A 16 10.43 4.78 3.29
C LEU A 16 10.16 5.65 4.51
N ARG A 17 11.12 6.50 4.90
CA ARG A 17 10.94 7.40 6.03
C ARG A 17 9.79 8.38 5.79
N LYS A 18 9.77 9.02 4.63
CA LYS A 18 8.70 9.95 4.28
C LYS A 18 7.34 9.25 4.25
N PHE A 19 7.31 8.06 3.69
CA PHE A 19 6.08 7.28 3.61
C PHE A 19 5.56 6.93 5.00
N ARG A 20 6.43 6.43 5.88
CA ARG A 20 6.03 6.09 7.26
C ARG A 20 5.48 7.30 7.99
N GLU A 21 6.16 8.43 7.91
CA GLU A 21 5.72 9.66 8.56
C GLU A 21 4.36 10.11 8.03
N SER A 22 4.17 10.05 6.72
CA SER A 22 2.93 10.47 6.08
C SER A 22 1.75 9.56 6.46
N ILE A 23 1.96 8.24 6.39
CA ILE A 23 0.91 7.28 6.72
C ILE A 23 0.56 7.34 8.21
N GLU A 24 1.58 7.41 9.07
CA GLU A 24 1.36 7.49 10.52
C GLU A 24 0.53 8.71 10.90
N SER A 25 0.84 9.85 10.31
CA SER A 25 0.07 11.08 10.54
C SER A 25 -1.34 10.98 9.97
N TYR A 26 -1.46 10.42 8.77
CA TYR A 26 -2.74 10.37 8.05
C TYR A 26 -3.72 9.37 8.68
N LEU A 27 -3.23 8.23 9.15
CA LEU A 27 -4.06 7.15 9.69
C LEU A 27 -3.98 7.01 11.21
N LYS A 28 -3.63 8.07 11.91
CA LYS A 28 -3.39 8.01 13.36
C LYS A 28 -4.58 7.48 14.17
N ASP A 29 -5.79 7.64 13.65
CA ASP A 29 -7.01 7.20 14.34
C ASP A 29 -7.57 5.89 13.78
N GLN A 30 -6.85 5.24 12.86
CA GLN A 30 -7.30 4.00 12.24
C GLN A 30 -6.45 2.82 12.71
N ASP A 31 -7.09 1.66 12.89
CA ASP A 31 -6.38 0.43 13.26
C ASP A 31 -5.70 -0.16 12.04
N TYR A 32 -4.40 0.04 11.92
CA TYR A 32 -3.63 -0.45 10.77
C TYR A 32 -2.26 -0.95 11.18
N GLU A 33 -1.66 -1.75 10.32
CA GLU A 33 -0.27 -2.15 10.43
C GLU A 33 0.42 -2.03 9.09
N LEU A 34 1.65 -1.54 9.10
CA LEU A 34 2.45 -1.38 7.89
C LEU A 34 3.31 -2.63 7.69
N ILE A 35 3.17 -3.26 6.54
CA ILE A 35 3.94 -4.45 6.16
C ILE A 35 4.86 -4.06 5.01
N VAL A 36 6.13 -3.83 5.33
CA VAL A 36 7.16 -3.51 4.32
C VAL A 36 7.83 -4.81 3.91
N VAL A 37 7.69 -5.17 2.64
CA VAL A 37 8.26 -6.41 2.12
C VAL A 37 9.46 -6.05 1.26
N GLU A 38 10.65 -6.36 1.76
CA GLU A 38 11.90 -5.99 1.11
C GLU A 38 12.43 -7.09 0.20
N GLN A 39 12.77 -6.72 -1.04
CA GLN A 39 13.53 -7.60 -1.92
C GLN A 39 15.02 -7.39 -1.65
N ASN A 40 15.66 -8.42 -1.14
CA ASN A 40 17.05 -8.35 -0.65
C ASN A 40 18.00 -9.12 -1.57
N ASP A 41 17.94 -8.85 -2.88
CA ASP A 41 18.84 -9.41 -3.86
C ASP A 41 19.07 -8.41 -4.99
N ASP A 42 19.88 -8.79 -6.00
CA ASP A 42 20.22 -7.93 -7.13
C ASP A 42 19.40 -8.24 -8.39
N LEU A 43 18.41 -9.11 -8.28
CA LEU A 43 17.54 -9.46 -9.41
C LEU A 43 16.61 -8.30 -9.73
N PRO A 44 15.99 -8.27 -10.92
CA PRO A 44 15.01 -7.23 -11.24
C PRO A 44 13.92 -7.16 -10.17
N PHE A 45 13.50 -5.95 -9.87
CA PHE A 45 12.50 -5.72 -8.82
C PHE A 45 11.18 -6.40 -9.20
N ASN A 46 10.71 -7.29 -8.34
CA ASN A 46 9.49 -8.06 -8.59
C ASN A 46 8.37 -7.63 -7.64
N ARG A 47 7.70 -6.55 -8.01
CA ARG A 47 6.63 -5.95 -7.22
C ARG A 47 5.51 -6.94 -6.94
N GLY A 48 5.10 -7.72 -7.95
CA GLY A 48 4.01 -8.67 -7.79
C GLY A 48 4.30 -9.74 -6.76
N LYS A 49 5.52 -10.27 -6.77
CA LYS A 49 5.94 -11.28 -5.80
C LYS A 49 5.94 -10.72 -4.38
N LEU A 50 6.44 -9.50 -4.21
CA LEU A 50 6.49 -8.86 -2.90
C LEU A 50 5.08 -8.60 -2.36
N LEU A 51 4.17 -8.14 -3.21
CA LEU A 51 2.77 -7.95 -2.83
C LEU A 51 2.12 -9.25 -2.41
N ASN A 52 2.40 -10.33 -3.13
CA ASN A 52 1.84 -11.64 -2.80
C ASN A 52 2.34 -12.15 -1.45
N ILE A 53 3.63 -11.98 -1.17
CA ILE A 53 4.22 -12.36 0.12
C ILE A 53 3.56 -11.58 1.25
N GLY A 54 3.42 -10.27 1.08
CA GLY A 54 2.78 -9.41 2.07
C GLY A 54 1.32 -9.77 2.30
N PHE A 55 0.60 -10.10 1.24
CA PHE A 55 -0.79 -10.52 1.34
C PHE A 55 -0.93 -11.82 2.15
N GLN A 56 -0.06 -12.80 1.90
CA GLN A 56 -0.07 -14.04 2.67
C GLN A 56 0.17 -13.78 4.15
N GLN A 57 1.06 -12.85 4.48
CA GLN A 57 1.29 -12.47 5.87
C GLN A 57 0.07 -11.80 6.49
N ALA A 58 -0.62 -10.95 5.74
CA ALA A 58 -1.82 -10.28 6.20
C ALA A 58 -2.94 -11.29 6.50
N ILE A 59 -3.07 -12.33 5.68
CA ILE A 59 -4.04 -13.41 5.92
C ILE A 59 -3.71 -14.14 7.22
N ARG A 60 -2.44 -14.46 7.46
CA ARG A 60 -2.03 -15.13 8.71
C ARG A 60 -2.33 -14.28 9.93
N LYS A 61 -2.19 -12.96 9.81
CA LYS A 61 -2.47 -12.03 10.91
C LYS A 61 -3.95 -11.67 11.02
N GLN A 62 -4.78 -12.21 10.13
CA GLN A 62 -6.24 -12.02 10.16
C GLN A 62 -6.67 -10.57 10.01
N TYR A 63 -5.96 -9.81 9.17
CA TYR A 63 -6.41 -8.47 8.82
C TYR A 63 -7.70 -8.53 7.99
N ASP A 64 -8.58 -7.58 8.21
CA ASP A 64 -9.88 -7.55 7.53
C ASP A 64 -9.76 -7.14 6.08
N TYR A 65 -8.81 -6.25 5.77
CA TYR A 65 -8.56 -5.83 4.40
C TYR A 65 -7.12 -5.35 4.27
N VAL A 66 -6.66 -5.23 3.02
CA VAL A 66 -5.29 -4.84 2.71
C VAL A 66 -5.28 -3.73 1.68
N VAL A 67 -4.23 -2.93 1.70
CA VAL A 67 -3.93 -1.96 0.66
C VAL A 67 -2.55 -2.27 0.12
N PHE A 68 -2.47 -2.50 -1.20
CA PHE A 68 -1.19 -2.58 -1.92
C PHE A 68 -0.77 -1.15 -2.24
N HIS A 69 0.35 -0.72 -1.70
CA HIS A 69 0.71 0.69 -1.70
C HIS A 69 2.13 0.91 -2.22
N ASP A 70 2.28 1.73 -3.26
CA ASP A 70 3.61 2.14 -3.70
C ASP A 70 4.18 3.16 -2.72
N ILE A 71 5.50 3.08 -2.49
CA ILE A 71 6.18 3.88 -1.46
C ILE A 71 6.28 5.37 -1.81
N ASP A 72 6.20 5.71 -3.09
CA ASP A 72 6.33 7.09 -3.56
C ASP A 72 4.98 7.82 -3.66
N MET A 73 3.89 7.20 -3.25
CA MET A 73 2.56 7.82 -3.30
C MET A 73 2.12 8.19 -1.89
N LEU A 74 2.13 9.47 -1.59
CA LEU A 74 1.78 9.99 -0.27
C LEU A 74 0.34 10.50 -0.28
N PRO A 75 -0.50 10.10 0.69
CA PRO A 75 -1.92 10.48 0.68
C PRO A 75 -2.13 11.96 0.92
N ILE A 76 -3.07 12.54 0.19
CA ILE A 76 -3.50 13.93 0.38
C ILE A 76 -4.95 13.94 0.86
N ASP A 77 -5.84 13.30 0.11
CA ASP A 77 -7.26 13.22 0.45
C ASP A 77 -7.77 11.85 -0.02
N VAL A 78 -7.53 10.83 0.78
CA VAL A 78 -7.79 9.45 0.41
C VAL A 78 -8.54 8.75 1.53
N ASP A 79 -9.52 7.95 1.16
CA ASP A 79 -10.31 7.17 2.10
C ASP A 79 -9.79 5.73 2.14
N TYR A 80 -9.14 5.36 3.24
CA TYR A 80 -8.63 4.01 3.47
C TYR A 80 -9.61 3.13 4.25
N SER A 81 -10.87 3.53 4.37
CA SER A 81 -11.84 2.72 5.11
C SER A 81 -12.18 1.43 4.36
N TYR A 82 -12.73 0.47 5.09
CA TYR A 82 -13.03 -0.85 4.57
C TYR A 82 -13.99 -0.79 3.36
N SER A 83 -13.73 -1.64 2.38
CA SER A 83 -14.63 -1.89 1.26
C SER A 83 -14.71 -3.40 1.04
N ASP A 84 -15.90 -3.90 0.75
CA ASP A 84 -16.09 -5.32 0.43
C ASP A 84 -15.82 -5.63 -1.05
N VAL A 85 -15.43 -4.64 -1.82
CA VAL A 85 -15.01 -4.80 -3.22
C VAL A 85 -13.65 -4.11 -3.42
N PRO A 86 -12.83 -4.56 -4.40
CA PRO A 86 -11.57 -3.89 -4.69
C PRO A 86 -11.76 -2.45 -5.15
N ILE A 87 -10.90 -1.56 -4.68
CA ILE A 87 -10.94 -0.14 -5.03
C ILE A 87 -9.53 0.34 -5.39
N HIS A 88 -9.43 1.10 -6.47
CA HIS A 88 -8.19 1.76 -6.87
C HIS A 88 -8.17 3.16 -6.24
N LEU A 89 -7.20 3.43 -5.36
CA LEU A 89 -7.16 4.65 -4.55
C LEU A 89 -6.20 5.72 -5.06
N ALA A 90 -5.74 5.64 -6.30
CA ALA A 90 -4.60 6.44 -6.77
C ALA A 90 -4.91 7.90 -7.13
N ASN A 91 -6.10 8.40 -6.88
CA ASN A 91 -6.51 9.72 -7.39
C ASN A 91 -6.02 10.92 -6.58
N ASN A 92 -5.82 10.79 -5.28
CA ASN A 92 -5.50 11.92 -4.40
C ASN A 92 -4.20 11.70 -3.65
N PHE A 93 -3.14 11.41 -4.40
CA PHE A 93 -1.79 11.21 -3.87
C PHE A 93 -0.82 12.18 -4.54
N THR A 94 0.32 12.42 -3.90
CA THR A 94 1.46 13.01 -4.60
C THR A 94 1.82 12.08 -5.75
N ASN A 95 2.36 12.60 -6.84
CA ASN A 95 2.62 11.84 -8.07
C ASN A 95 1.36 11.33 -8.78
N SER A 96 0.23 11.95 -8.53
CA SER A 96 -1.06 11.51 -9.06
C SER A 96 -1.28 11.86 -10.54
N LYS A 97 -0.22 12.20 -11.27
CA LYS A 97 -0.30 12.39 -12.72
C LYS A 97 -0.89 11.18 -13.43
N ARG A 98 -0.88 10.04 -12.78
CA ARG A 98 -1.44 8.81 -13.32
C ARG A 98 -2.96 8.75 -13.27
N GLU A 99 -3.58 9.68 -12.60
CA GLU A 99 -5.04 9.72 -12.44
C GLU A 99 -5.77 9.83 -13.77
N ILE A 100 -5.13 10.41 -14.79
CA ILE A 100 -5.73 10.56 -16.11
C ILE A 100 -5.85 9.22 -16.84
N PHE A 101 -5.16 8.19 -16.38
CA PHE A 101 -5.23 6.86 -16.98
C PHE A 101 -6.25 6.01 -16.24
N LYS A 102 -7.50 6.09 -16.69
CA LYS A 102 -8.61 5.40 -16.01
C LYS A 102 -8.44 3.89 -15.96
N THR A 103 -7.61 3.34 -16.85
CA THR A 103 -7.33 1.91 -16.89
C THR A 103 -6.09 1.52 -16.08
N TYR A 104 -5.37 2.49 -15.52
CA TYR A 104 -4.19 2.21 -14.72
C TYR A 104 -4.61 1.49 -13.42
N PHE A 105 -4.05 0.33 -13.19
CA PHE A 105 -4.35 -0.47 -12.03
C PHE A 105 -3.06 -0.82 -11.29
N GLY A 106 -2.64 0.06 -10.42
CA GLY A 106 -1.40 -0.07 -9.66
C GLY A 106 -1.29 1.11 -8.71
N GLY A 107 -0.12 1.35 -8.16
CA GLY A 107 0.11 2.42 -7.22
C GLY A 107 -0.52 2.15 -5.86
N VAL A 108 -1.83 2.34 -5.72
CA VAL A 108 -2.52 2.09 -4.45
C VAL A 108 -3.85 1.40 -4.74
N THR A 109 -4.01 0.17 -4.25
CA THR A 109 -5.21 -0.63 -4.47
C THR A 109 -5.64 -1.30 -3.18
N LEU A 110 -6.93 -1.18 -2.86
CA LEU A 110 -7.52 -1.73 -1.64
C LEU A 110 -8.31 -3.00 -1.97
N PHE A 111 -8.13 -4.06 -1.17
CA PHE A 111 -8.84 -5.32 -1.32
C PHE A 111 -9.34 -5.84 0.01
N PRO A 112 -10.55 -6.40 0.08
CA PRO A 112 -10.93 -7.18 1.26
C PRO A 112 -10.07 -8.45 1.35
N SER A 113 -9.88 -8.97 2.55
CA SER A 113 -9.01 -10.14 2.76
C SER A 113 -9.65 -11.45 2.30
N ASP A 114 -10.95 -11.50 2.17
CA ASP A 114 -11.66 -12.72 1.76
C ASP A 114 -12.36 -12.60 0.41
#